data_6857a5343bc444473b94e99752d30994
#
_entry.id   6857a5343bc444473b94e99752d30994
#
_cell.length_a   1.000
_cell.length_b   1.000
_cell.length_c   1.000
_cell.angle_alpha   90.00
_cell.angle_beta   90.00
_cell.angle_gamma   90.00
#
_symmetry.space_group_name_H-M   'P 1'
#
loop_
_entity.id
_entity.type
_entity.pdbx_description
1 polymer ?
#
loop_
_entity_poly.entity_id
_entity_poly.type
_entity_poly.pdbx_seq_one_letter_code
_entity_poly.pdbx_strand_id
1 'polypeptide(L)'
;SEEFFIKQNKDWYDLYSIPHKIKNFKSNKTLIVGSGAGNDVAASLRNSDAIIDAVEIDPLVAELGIKFHPEKPYLNKRVKLTINDARNFIKETNEKYDLIIYSILDSHANLSGKGGVRLDSYVYTVESFFEAKQKLNNKGIIILSFAVSTREMGIKIYKMLNESFKANSPLVLTRNDPDKFVDNIYVFAVSDDKIDIDLSDTNFERTNLFLPNSSKKEVDMSTDDWPFFYMSYRIYPLSYMLLLCFIFIVSFI
;
A
#
# COMPACT_ATOMS: atom_id res chain seq x y z
N SER A 1 -3.19 22.16 -20.87
CA SER A 1 -2.09 22.59 -19.99
C SER A 1 -2.06 21.75 -18.73
N GLU A 2 -0.93 21.62 -18.12
CA GLU A 2 -0.72 20.89 -16.86
C GLU A 2 -1.66 21.38 -15.76
N GLU A 3 -1.86 22.68 -15.61
CA GLU A 3 -2.83 23.29 -14.68
C GLU A 3 -4.26 22.79 -14.90
N PHE A 4 -4.69 22.61 -16.15
CA PHE A 4 -6.02 22.12 -16.45
C PHE A 4 -6.17 20.64 -16.04
N PHE A 5 -5.15 19.83 -16.28
CA PHE A 5 -5.13 18.41 -15.87
C PHE A 5 -5.13 18.27 -14.35
N ILE A 6 -4.32 19.04 -13.64
CA ILE A 6 -4.27 19.07 -12.17
C ILE A 6 -5.62 19.49 -11.59
N LYS A 7 -6.27 20.51 -12.17
CA LYS A 7 -7.56 20.99 -11.68
C LYS A 7 -8.69 19.95 -11.84
N GLN A 8 -8.67 19.17 -12.94
CA GLN A 8 -9.64 18.09 -13.15
C GLN A 8 -9.38 16.85 -12.31
N ASN A 9 -8.12 16.61 -11.90
CA ASN A 9 -7.69 15.42 -11.19
C ASN A 9 -7.06 15.76 -9.83
N LYS A 10 -7.49 16.86 -9.20
CA LYS A 10 -6.91 17.35 -7.94
C LYS A 10 -6.82 16.27 -6.86
N ASP A 11 -7.83 15.45 -6.74
CA ASP A 11 -7.89 14.39 -5.72
C ASP A 11 -6.78 13.34 -5.90
N TRP A 12 -6.51 12.94 -7.15
CA TRP A 12 -5.41 12.02 -7.45
C TRP A 12 -4.05 12.70 -7.27
N TYR A 13 -3.95 13.97 -7.67
CA TYR A 13 -2.75 14.75 -7.46
C TYR A 13 -2.44 14.91 -5.98
N ASP A 14 -3.44 15.22 -5.15
CA ASP A 14 -3.32 15.33 -3.71
C ASP A 14 -2.86 13.99 -3.10
N LEU A 15 -3.49 12.88 -3.48
CA LEU A 15 -3.16 11.55 -3.00
C LEU A 15 -1.67 11.22 -3.21
N TYR A 16 -1.18 11.34 -4.45
CA TYR A 16 0.21 11.05 -4.77
C TYR A 16 1.19 12.05 -4.14
N SER A 17 0.73 13.23 -3.73
CA SER A 17 1.56 14.23 -3.06
C SER A 17 1.68 14.02 -1.55
N ILE A 18 0.75 13.30 -0.92
CA ILE A 18 0.73 13.05 0.54
C ILE A 18 2.09 12.57 1.09
N PRO A 19 2.79 11.59 0.47
CA PRO A 19 4.06 11.10 0.98
C PRO A 19 5.15 12.18 1.10
N HIS A 20 5.00 13.29 0.39
CA HIS A 20 5.96 14.38 0.32
C HIS A 20 5.58 15.60 1.17
N LYS A 21 4.44 15.54 1.88
CA LYS A 21 3.94 16.62 2.77
C LYS A 21 4.30 16.41 4.24
N ILE A 22 5.25 15.53 4.53
CA ILE A 22 5.71 15.26 5.89
C ILE A 22 6.57 16.43 6.38
N LYS A 23 6.15 17.08 7.48
CA LYS A 23 6.86 18.22 8.05
C LYS A 23 8.22 17.82 8.60
N ASN A 24 9.22 18.63 8.35
CA ASN A 24 10.60 18.43 8.82
C ASN A 24 11.22 17.09 8.39
N PHE A 25 10.76 16.54 7.26
CA PHE A 25 11.28 15.32 6.70
C PHE A 25 11.79 15.57 5.27
N LYS A 26 12.96 15.04 4.96
CA LYS A 26 13.55 15.07 3.63
C LYS A 26 14.01 13.64 3.28
N SER A 27 13.49 13.13 2.20
CA SER A 27 13.97 11.87 1.63
C SER A 27 15.11 12.15 0.65
N ASN A 28 16.24 11.45 0.82
CA ASN A 28 17.32 11.41 -0.15
C ASN A 28 17.20 10.16 -1.03
N LYS A 29 16.61 9.07 -0.50
CA LYS A 29 16.37 7.83 -1.24
C LYS A 29 14.99 7.28 -0.94
N THR A 30 14.20 7.09 -1.99
CA THR A 30 12.83 6.59 -1.91
C THR A 30 12.69 5.26 -2.65
N LEU A 31 12.02 4.29 -2.05
CA LEU A 31 11.54 3.08 -2.70
C LEU A 31 10.05 3.24 -3.01
N ILE A 32 9.65 2.94 -4.24
CA ILE A 32 8.24 2.89 -4.66
C ILE A 32 7.91 1.46 -5.04
N VAL A 33 7.02 0.86 -4.27
CA VAL A 33 6.56 -0.53 -4.41
C VAL A 33 5.26 -0.54 -5.22
N GLY A 34 5.26 -1.27 -6.33
CA GLY A 34 4.15 -1.31 -7.28
C GLY A 34 3.99 0.02 -8.02
N SER A 35 5.07 0.47 -8.63
CA SER A 35 5.15 1.81 -9.24
C SER A 35 4.22 2.01 -10.45
N GLY A 36 3.64 0.93 -10.99
CA GLY A 36 2.63 0.98 -12.04
C GLY A 36 3.09 1.73 -13.28
N ALA A 37 2.21 2.58 -13.78
CA ALA A 37 2.54 3.47 -14.90
C ALA A 37 3.38 4.70 -14.51
N GLY A 38 3.73 4.87 -13.21
CA GLY A 38 4.68 5.88 -12.77
C GLY A 38 4.10 7.11 -12.08
N ASN A 39 2.83 7.10 -11.64
CA ASN A 39 2.20 8.26 -10.99
C ASN A 39 2.91 8.66 -9.67
N ASP A 40 3.19 7.70 -8.79
CA ASP A 40 3.94 7.95 -7.55
C ASP A 40 5.38 8.39 -7.84
N VAL A 41 5.99 7.84 -8.91
CA VAL A 41 7.32 8.24 -9.36
C VAL A 41 7.34 9.69 -9.83
N ALA A 42 6.36 10.08 -10.64
CA ALA A 42 6.20 11.46 -11.10
C ALA A 42 5.98 12.43 -9.93
N ALA A 43 5.10 12.06 -8.98
CA ALA A 43 4.87 12.84 -7.77
C ALA A 43 6.15 13.00 -6.92
N SER A 44 6.91 11.92 -6.75
CA SER A 44 8.19 11.96 -6.03
C SER A 44 9.22 12.85 -6.71
N LEU A 45 9.28 12.82 -8.04
CA LEU A 45 10.19 13.69 -8.82
C LEU A 45 9.84 15.16 -8.71
N ARG A 46 8.55 15.51 -8.63
CA ARG A 46 8.08 16.91 -8.47
C ARG A 46 8.34 17.45 -7.06
N ASN A 47 8.21 16.61 -6.05
CA ASN A 47 8.16 17.05 -4.66
C ASN A 47 9.46 16.79 -3.88
N SER A 48 10.44 16.11 -4.47
CA SER A 48 11.71 15.80 -3.80
C SER A 48 12.90 15.74 -4.78
N ASP A 49 14.10 15.83 -4.23
CA ASP A 49 15.35 15.58 -4.95
C ASP A 49 15.84 14.12 -4.79
N ALA A 50 15.04 13.25 -4.22
CA ALA A 50 15.41 11.87 -3.91
C ALA A 50 15.82 11.08 -5.15
N ILE A 51 16.75 10.14 -4.95
CA ILE A 51 16.98 9.02 -5.86
C ILE A 51 15.85 8.01 -5.62
N ILE A 52 15.27 7.48 -6.68
CA ILE A 52 14.07 6.66 -6.63
C ILE A 52 14.38 5.28 -7.19
N ASP A 53 14.21 4.25 -6.38
CA ASP A 53 14.09 2.87 -6.83
C ASP A 53 12.58 2.57 -7.00
N ALA A 54 12.15 2.32 -8.23
CA ALA A 54 10.78 2.00 -8.59
C ALA A 54 10.68 0.52 -8.94
N VAL A 55 9.79 -0.22 -8.28
CA VAL A 55 9.59 -1.65 -8.49
C VAL A 55 8.20 -1.92 -9.02
N GLU A 56 8.11 -2.62 -10.14
CA GLU A 56 6.86 -3.01 -10.78
C GLU A 56 6.95 -4.48 -11.20
N ILE A 57 5.89 -5.25 -10.94
CA ILE A 57 5.88 -6.68 -11.27
C ILE A 57 5.49 -6.92 -12.73
N ASP A 58 4.63 -6.06 -13.30
CA ASP A 58 4.14 -6.22 -14.67
C ASP A 58 4.96 -5.37 -15.66
N PRO A 59 5.78 -6.02 -16.52
CA PRO A 59 6.58 -5.31 -17.49
C PRO A 59 5.74 -4.53 -18.51
N LEU A 60 4.50 -4.97 -18.80
CA LEU A 60 3.63 -4.26 -19.74
C LEU A 60 3.11 -2.94 -19.13
N VAL A 61 2.75 -2.95 -17.86
CA VAL A 61 2.33 -1.73 -17.15
C VAL A 61 3.49 -0.72 -17.08
N ALA A 62 4.69 -1.19 -16.77
CA ALA A 62 5.88 -0.35 -16.78
C ALA A 62 6.17 0.22 -18.19
N GLU A 63 6.05 -0.58 -19.25
CA GLU A 63 6.21 -0.15 -20.64
C GLU A 63 5.19 0.92 -21.02
N LEU A 64 3.92 0.75 -20.62
CA LEU A 64 2.88 1.78 -20.81
C LEU A 64 3.26 3.09 -20.13
N GLY A 65 3.79 3.05 -18.91
CA GLY A 65 4.31 4.22 -18.20
C GLY A 65 5.45 4.90 -18.94
N ILE A 66 6.42 4.14 -19.45
CA ILE A 66 7.54 4.67 -20.26
C ILE A 66 7.02 5.35 -21.53
N LYS A 67 6.07 4.74 -22.22
CA LYS A 67 5.58 5.22 -23.53
C LYS A 67 4.59 6.37 -23.41
N PHE A 68 3.65 6.29 -22.48
CA PHE A 68 2.46 7.15 -22.49
C PHE A 68 2.34 8.10 -21.29
N HIS A 69 3.06 7.88 -20.18
CA HIS A 69 2.98 8.83 -19.07
C HIS A 69 3.46 10.22 -19.52
N PRO A 70 2.66 11.29 -19.30
CA PRO A 70 2.96 12.62 -19.84
C PRO A 70 4.30 13.19 -19.32
N GLU A 71 4.64 12.93 -18.08
CA GLU A 71 5.86 13.40 -17.43
C GLU A 71 7.07 12.49 -17.65
N LYS A 72 6.91 11.34 -18.29
CA LYS A 72 8.00 10.38 -18.58
C LYS A 72 8.88 10.04 -17.35
N PRO A 73 8.32 9.72 -16.17
CA PRO A 73 9.08 9.65 -14.93
C PRO A 73 10.18 8.58 -14.97
N TYR A 74 9.96 7.47 -15.64
CA TYR A 74 10.95 6.39 -15.78
C TYR A 74 12.17 6.73 -16.63
N LEU A 75 12.11 7.81 -17.42
CA LEU A 75 13.26 8.30 -18.20
C LEU A 75 14.13 9.29 -17.40
N ASN A 76 13.73 9.65 -16.19
CA ASN A 76 14.51 10.57 -15.35
C ASN A 76 15.74 9.87 -14.77
N LYS A 77 16.91 10.52 -14.83
CA LYS A 77 18.20 9.99 -14.32
C LYS A 77 18.21 9.64 -12.83
N ARG A 78 17.27 10.18 -12.05
CA ARG A 78 17.11 9.88 -10.62
C ARG A 78 16.27 8.61 -10.36
N VAL A 79 15.73 7.98 -11.39
CA VAL A 79 14.84 6.83 -11.28
C VAL A 79 15.50 5.58 -11.82
N LYS A 80 15.52 4.54 -11.00
CA LYS A 80 15.87 3.18 -11.40
C LYS A 80 14.61 2.32 -11.36
N LEU A 81 14.10 1.95 -12.53
CA LEU A 81 12.99 1.01 -12.66
C LEU A 81 13.54 -0.42 -12.63
N THR A 82 12.91 -1.26 -11.80
CA THR A 82 13.22 -2.70 -11.69
C THR A 82 11.93 -3.50 -11.88
N ILE A 83 11.94 -4.41 -12.85
CA ILE A 83 10.82 -5.36 -13.03
C ILE A 83 11.06 -6.54 -12.11
N ASN A 84 10.34 -6.61 -11.01
CA ASN A 84 10.47 -7.67 -10.01
C ASN A 84 9.21 -7.73 -9.12
N ASP A 85 9.02 -8.87 -8.45
CA ASP A 85 8.13 -8.93 -7.30
C ASP A 85 8.65 -8.01 -6.19
N ALA A 86 7.75 -7.21 -5.64
CA ALA A 86 8.10 -6.19 -4.64
C ALA A 86 8.69 -6.78 -3.37
N ARG A 87 8.12 -7.89 -2.90
CA ARG A 87 8.61 -8.57 -1.70
C ARG A 87 9.97 -9.20 -1.92
N ASN A 88 10.17 -9.82 -3.08
CA ASN A 88 11.49 -10.36 -3.46
C ASN A 88 12.53 -9.24 -3.51
N PHE A 89 12.20 -8.12 -4.15
CA PHE A 89 13.09 -6.97 -4.20
C PHE A 89 13.48 -6.46 -2.80
N ILE A 90 12.50 -6.30 -1.90
CA ILE A 90 12.75 -5.86 -0.52
C ILE A 90 13.67 -6.84 0.22
N LYS A 91 13.52 -8.13 0.02
CA LYS A 91 14.40 -9.15 0.64
C LYS A 91 15.83 -9.04 0.13
N GLU A 92 16.01 -8.94 -1.19
CA GLU A 92 17.31 -9.03 -1.85
C GLU A 92 18.12 -7.73 -1.78
N THR A 93 17.45 -6.55 -1.75
CA THR A 93 18.16 -5.28 -1.76
C THR A 93 19.01 -5.07 -0.49
N ASN A 94 20.22 -4.57 -0.67
CA ASN A 94 21.07 -4.10 0.43
C ASN A 94 20.91 -2.60 0.71
N GLU A 95 20.10 -1.92 -0.11
CA GLU A 95 19.86 -0.49 0.02
C GLU A 95 18.97 -0.17 1.22
N LYS A 96 19.13 1.05 1.72
CA LYS A 96 18.30 1.65 2.77
C LYS A 96 17.60 2.87 2.23
N TYR A 97 16.39 3.12 2.70
CA TYR A 97 15.51 4.16 2.22
C TYR A 97 15.06 5.08 3.35
N ASP A 98 14.90 6.35 3.05
CA ASP A 98 14.28 7.29 3.98
C ASP A 98 12.75 7.20 3.89
N LEU A 99 12.24 6.87 2.70
CA LEU A 99 10.81 6.74 2.43
C LEU A 99 10.55 5.48 1.61
N ILE A 100 9.60 4.66 2.05
CA ILE A 100 9.06 3.55 1.27
C ILE A 100 7.58 3.83 1.01
N ILE A 101 7.21 3.95 -0.25
CA ILE A 101 5.84 4.18 -0.70
C ILE A 101 5.29 2.89 -1.27
N TYR A 102 4.25 2.35 -0.66
CA TYR A 102 3.40 1.33 -1.24
C TYR A 102 2.30 2.04 -2.03
N SER A 103 2.41 1.99 -3.34
CA SER A 103 1.37 2.50 -4.24
C SER A 103 0.08 1.70 -4.09
N ILE A 104 -0.97 2.10 -4.79
CA ILE A 104 -2.20 1.31 -4.85
C ILE A 104 -1.92 0.06 -5.69
N LEU A 105 -1.48 -1.02 -5.02
CA LEU A 105 -1.19 -2.32 -5.67
C LEU A 105 -2.46 -3.09 -6.01
N ASP A 106 -3.59 -2.68 -5.43
CA ASP A 106 -4.87 -3.33 -5.65
C ASP A 106 -5.37 -3.01 -7.06
N SER A 107 -5.10 -3.90 -7.99
CA SER A 107 -5.86 -3.94 -9.21
C SER A 107 -7.29 -4.32 -8.81
N HIS A 108 -8.25 -3.41 -8.97
CA HIS A 108 -9.70 -3.62 -8.75
C HIS A 108 -10.31 -4.77 -9.59
N ALA A 109 -9.53 -5.78 -9.93
CA ALA A 109 -10.01 -6.97 -10.60
C ALA A 109 -10.92 -7.76 -9.64
N ASN A 110 -12.18 -7.37 -9.60
CA ASN A 110 -13.30 -8.09 -9.00
C ASN A 110 -13.47 -9.53 -9.55
N LEU A 111 -12.44 -10.10 -10.16
CA LEU A 111 -12.50 -11.34 -10.95
C LEU A 111 -12.20 -12.61 -10.16
N SER A 112 -11.75 -12.52 -8.92
CA SER A 112 -11.57 -13.72 -8.09
C SER A 112 -12.32 -13.58 -6.76
N GLY A 113 -13.10 -14.61 -6.43
CA GLY A 113 -13.87 -14.65 -5.19
C GLY A 113 -12.97 -14.41 -3.96
N LYS A 114 -13.57 -13.90 -2.88
CA LYS A 114 -12.94 -13.44 -1.63
C LYS A 114 -11.99 -14.44 -0.92
N GLY A 115 -11.83 -15.64 -1.42
CA GLY A 115 -11.09 -16.73 -0.76
C GLY A 115 -9.82 -17.19 -1.48
N GLY A 116 -9.36 -16.51 -2.54
CA GLY A 116 -8.13 -16.86 -3.25
C GLY A 116 -6.89 -16.17 -2.71
N VAL A 117 -5.74 -16.84 -2.72
CA VAL A 117 -4.43 -16.18 -2.54
C VAL A 117 -4.09 -15.46 -3.84
N ARG A 118 -3.88 -14.17 -3.76
CA ARG A 118 -3.49 -13.31 -4.88
C ARG A 118 -1.99 -13.03 -4.80
N LEU A 119 -1.37 -12.63 -5.91
CA LEU A 119 0.06 -12.27 -5.94
C LEU A 119 0.39 -11.15 -4.96
N ASP A 120 -0.50 -10.17 -4.80
CA ASP A 120 -0.37 -9.06 -3.86
C ASP A 120 -0.54 -9.49 -2.39
N SER A 121 -1.11 -10.67 -2.11
CA SER A 121 -1.38 -11.12 -0.73
C SER A 121 -0.12 -11.24 0.11
N TYR A 122 1.00 -11.64 -0.47
CA TYR A 122 2.29 -11.74 0.24
C TYR A 122 2.98 -10.40 0.45
N VAL A 123 2.58 -9.36 -0.24
CA VAL A 123 3.05 -7.99 0.00
C VAL A 123 2.40 -7.41 1.27
N TYR A 124 1.19 -7.88 1.59
CA TYR A 124 0.40 -7.42 2.74
C TYR A 124 0.39 -8.46 3.86
N THR A 125 1.56 -8.80 4.38
CA THR A 125 1.72 -9.63 5.59
C THR A 125 2.53 -8.88 6.65
N VAL A 126 2.42 -9.29 7.91
CA VAL A 126 3.20 -8.70 9.01
C VAL A 126 4.69 -8.83 8.73
N GLU A 127 5.13 -9.98 8.23
CA GLU A 127 6.52 -10.27 7.89
C GLU A 127 7.01 -9.34 6.77
N SER A 128 6.18 -9.07 5.76
CA SER A 128 6.50 -8.15 4.67
C SER A 128 6.78 -6.73 5.18
N PHE A 129 5.90 -6.22 6.03
CA PHE A 129 6.10 -4.89 6.62
C PHE A 129 7.29 -4.83 7.56
N PHE A 130 7.57 -5.93 8.28
CA PHE A 130 8.76 -6.02 9.10
C PHE A 130 10.05 -6.03 8.27
N GLU A 131 10.07 -6.77 7.16
CA GLU A 131 11.18 -6.76 6.20
C GLU A 131 11.39 -5.37 5.58
N ALA A 132 10.30 -4.70 5.19
CA ALA A 132 10.36 -3.33 4.68
C ALA A 132 10.89 -2.34 5.72
N LYS A 133 10.45 -2.46 6.99
CA LYS A 133 10.98 -1.68 8.10
C LYS A 133 12.51 -1.83 8.23
N GLN A 134 13.02 -3.05 8.08
CA GLN A 134 14.46 -3.29 8.12
C GLN A 134 15.24 -2.58 6.99
N LYS A 135 14.56 -2.18 5.91
CA LYS A 135 15.17 -1.40 4.82
C LYS A 135 15.05 0.10 5.01
N LEU A 136 14.48 0.57 6.11
CA LEU A 136 14.47 1.98 6.44
C LEU A 136 15.79 2.45 7.04
N ASN A 137 16.15 3.68 6.73
CA ASN A 137 17.12 4.47 7.48
C ASN A 137 16.56 4.85 8.84
N ASN A 138 17.39 5.40 9.72
CA ASN A 138 16.94 6.01 10.97
C ASN A 138 15.90 7.11 10.66
N LYS A 139 14.76 7.09 11.37
CA LYS A 139 13.58 7.97 11.14
C LYS A 139 12.89 7.77 9.79
N GLY A 140 13.18 6.68 9.08
CA GLY A 140 12.53 6.35 7.82
C GLY A 140 11.03 6.08 8.01
N ILE A 141 10.27 6.28 6.94
CA ILE A 141 8.81 6.24 6.97
C ILE A 141 8.31 5.28 5.91
N ILE A 142 7.30 4.47 6.26
CA ILE A 142 6.48 3.74 5.30
C ILE A 142 5.17 4.49 5.12
N ILE A 143 4.79 4.71 3.87
CA ILE A 143 3.45 5.20 3.50
C ILE A 143 2.82 4.19 2.57
N LEU A 144 1.59 3.83 2.87
CA LEU A 144 0.81 2.86 2.11
C LEU A 144 -0.54 3.49 1.73
N SER A 145 -0.83 3.53 0.44
CA SER A 145 -2.13 3.91 -0.11
C SER A 145 -2.93 2.68 -0.47
N PHE A 146 -4.16 2.56 0.01
CA PHE A 146 -4.99 1.39 -0.21
C PHE A 146 -6.47 1.72 -0.36
N ALA A 147 -7.13 1.09 -1.35
CA ALA A 147 -8.58 1.18 -1.52
C ALA A 147 -9.29 0.20 -0.58
N VAL A 148 -9.73 0.69 0.57
CA VAL A 148 -10.33 -0.12 1.63
C VAL A 148 -11.81 -0.36 1.36
N SER A 149 -12.16 -1.56 0.93
CA SER A 149 -13.55 -1.94 0.64
C SER A 149 -14.39 -2.29 1.87
N THR A 150 -13.75 -2.69 2.97
CA THR A 150 -14.42 -3.00 4.24
C THR A 150 -13.64 -2.45 5.42
N ARG A 151 -14.34 -2.12 6.51
CA ARG A 151 -13.69 -1.63 7.74
C ARG A 151 -12.69 -2.65 8.31
N GLU A 152 -13.00 -3.93 8.23
CA GLU A 152 -12.14 -5.03 8.68
C GLU A 152 -10.80 -5.06 7.94
N MET A 153 -10.80 -4.77 6.64
CA MET A 153 -9.58 -4.67 5.83
C MET A 153 -8.69 -3.51 6.29
N GLY A 154 -9.27 -2.35 6.55
CA GLY A 154 -8.52 -1.20 7.10
C GLY A 154 -7.95 -1.49 8.49
N ILE A 155 -8.73 -2.14 9.38
CA ILE A 155 -8.25 -2.59 10.69
C ILE A 155 -7.09 -3.59 10.53
N LYS A 156 -7.16 -4.50 9.57
CA LYS A 156 -6.11 -5.47 9.30
C LYS A 156 -4.79 -4.78 8.91
N ILE A 157 -4.83 -3.83 7.96
CA ILE A 157 -3.66 -3.03 7.56
C ILE A 157 -3.10 -2.28 8.76
N TYR A 158 -3.97 -1.58 9.51
CA TYR A 158 -3.57 -0.85 10.70
C TYR A 158 -2.84 -1.74 11.71
N LYS A 159 -3.41 -2.91 12.03
CA LYS A 159 -2.81 -3.87 12.98
C LYS A 159 -1.46 -4.38 12.51
N MET A 160 -1.32 -4.75 11.24
CA MET A 160 -0.06 -5.26 10.68
C MET A 160 1.05 -4.20 10.72
N LEU A 161 0.74 -2.96 10.36
CA LEU A 161 1.69 -1.85 10.44
C LEU A 161 2.07 -1.54 11.90
N ASN A 162 1.07 -1.49 12.80
CA ASN A 162 1.30 -1.27 14.23
C ASN A 162 2.14 -2.38 14.86
N GLU A 163 1.91 -3.64 14.51
CA GLU A 163 2.71 -4.78 14.99
C GLU A 163 4.16 -4.69 14.51
N SER A 164 4.37 -4.26 13.27
CA SER A 164 5.71 -4.16 12.69
C SER A 164 6.53 -3.01 13.29
N PHE A 165 5.90 -1.92 13.71
CA PHE A 165 6.61 -0.73 14.21
C PHE A 165 6.61 -0.59 15.72
N LYS A 166 5.57 -1.00 16.43
CA LYS A 166 5.45 -1.02 17.91
C LYS A 166 5.70 0.30 18.66
N ALA A 167 6.51 1.21 18.11
CA ALA A 167 6.87 2.46 18.75
C ALA A 167 5.76 3.51 18.67
N ASN A 168 5.12 3.64 17.51
CA ASN A 168 4.03 4.57 17.27
C ASN A 168 2.92 3.91 16.47
N SER A 169 1.68 4.25 16.80
CA SER A 169 0.53 3.82 16.03
C SER A 169 0.50 4.47 14.65
N PRO A 170 0.08 3.74 13.60
CA PRO A 170 -0.06 4.31 12.27
C PRO A 170 -0.97 5.55 12.25
N LEU A 171 -0.51 6.60 11.58
CA LEU A 171 -1.35 7.72 11.20
C LEU A 171 -2.20 7.30 10.00
N VAL A 172 -3.51 7.52 10.07
CA VAL A 172 -4.41 7.19 8.96
C VAL A 172 -5.06 8.46 8.44
N LEU A 173 -5.04 8.63 7.14
CA LEU A 173 -5.68 9.72 6.44
C LEU A 173 -6.79 9.18 5.55
N THR A 174 -7.87 9.95 5.44
CA THR A 174 -8.98 9.72 4.51
C THR A 174 -9.31 10.99 3.76
N ARG A 175 -10.02 10.88 2.65
CA ARG A 175 -10.53 12.04 1.95
C ARG A 175 -11.73 12.63 2.69
N ASN A 176 -11.77 13.95 2.74
CA ASN A 176 -12.88 14.70 3.34
C ASN A 176 -14.00 14.90 2.30
N ASP A 177 -14.56 13.81 1.76
CA ASP A 177 -15.70 13.87 0.84
C ASP A 177 -16.73 12.79 1.24
N PRO A 178 -17.78 13.16 1.98
CA PRO A 178 -18.76 12.22 2.51
C PRO A 178 -19.65 11.59 1.44
N ASP A 179 -19.72 12.16 0.23
CA ASP A 179 -20.71 11.77 -0.78
C ASP A 179 -20.20 10.75 -1.81
N LYS A 180 -18.90 10.44 -1.82
CA LYS A 180 -18.30 9.48 -2.75
C LYS A 180 -17.91 8.16 -2.10
N PHE A 181 -18.88 7.27 -1.99
CA PHE A 181 -18.70 5.92 -1.47
C PHE A 181 -17.82 5.01 -2.36
N VAL A 182 -17.38 5.48 -3.52
CA VAL A 182 -16.72 4.64 -4.54
C VAL A 182 -15.19 4.61 -4.40
N ASP A 183 -14.58 5.60 -3.74
CA ASP A 183 -13.12 5.71 -3.68
C ASP A 183 -12.60 5.84 -2.25
N ASN A 184 -12.89 4.84 -1.41
CA ASN A 184 -12.34 4.78 -0.04
C ASN A 184 -10.83 4.49 -0.05
N ILE A 185 -10.05 5.36 -0.66
CA ILE A 185 -8.60 5.29 -0.58
C ILE A 185 -8.17 5.91 0.75
N TYR A 186 -7.48 5.13 1.55
CA TYR A 186 -6.86 5.55 2.79
C TYR A 186 -5.35 5.53 2.65
N VAL A 187 -4.71 6.49 3.30
CA VAL A 187 -3.26 6.54 3.39
C VAL A 187 -2.85 6.23 4.82
N PHE A 188 -2.03 5.20 4.97
CA PHE A 188 -1.45 4.78 6.24
C PHE A 188 0.00 5.20 6.26
N ALA A 189 0.42 5.94 7.29
CA ALA A 189 1.80 6.34 7.48
C ALA A 189 2.32 5.83 8.82
N VAL A 190 3.50 5.21 8.81
CA VAL A 190 4.11 4.64 10.02
C VAL A 190 5.61 4.86 10.04
N SER A 191 6.13 5.12 11.25
CA SER A 191 7.55 5.29 11.55
C SER A 191 7.79 5.00 13.03
N ASP A 192 9.04 4.75 13.42
CA ASP A 192 9.43 4.73 14.83
C ASP A 192 9.42 6.14 15.45
N ASP A 193 9.44 7.21 14.64
CA ASP A 193 9.28 8.59 15.08
C ASP A 193 7.84 9.09 14.84
N LYS A 194 7.46 10.17 15.53
CA LYS A 194 6.16 10.81 15.34
C LYS A 194 6.08 11.48 13.97
N ILE A 195 5.04 11.14 13.21
CA ILE A 195 4.78 11.70 11.88
C ILE A 195 3.81 12.90 12.01
N ASP A 196 4.15 14.01 11.37
CA ASP A 196 3.24 15.13 11.14
C ASP A 196 3.20 15.45 9.64
N ILE A 197 1.99 15.44 9.05
CA ILE A 197 1.76 15.69 7.63
C ILE A 197 0.99 16.99 7.50
N ASP A 198 1.44 17.86 6.60
CA ASP A 198 0.74 19.09 6.24
C ASP A 198 -0.40 18.78 5.28
N LEU A 199 -1.62 18.93 5.77
CA LEU A 199 -2.85 18.66 5.01
C LEU A 199 -3.56 19.93 4.56
N SER A 200 -2.99 21.12 4.83
CA SER A 200 -3.66 22.42 4.62
C SER A 200 -4.17 22.65 3.19
N ASP A 201 -3.44 22.14 2.19
CA ASP A 201 -3.76 22.30 0.76
C ASP A 201 -4.31 21.04 0.13
N THR A 202 -4.82 20.11 0.94
CA THR A 202 -5.32 18.82 0.45
C THR A 202 -6.77 18.58 0.85
N ASN A 203 -7.44 17.66 0.15
CA ASN A 203 -8.76 17.15 0.53
C ASN A 203 -8.67 15.94 1.48
N PHE A 204 -7.57 15.82 2.24
CA PHE A 204 -7.37 14.74 3.19
C PHE A 204 -7.47 15.23 4.63
N GLU A 205 -7.97 14.35 5.52
CA GLU A 205 -8.03 14.57 6.95
C GLU A 205 -7.59 13.33 7.73
N ARG A 206 -7.23 13.51 9.00
CA ARG A 206 -6.89 12.38 9.88
C ARG A 206 -8.14 11.65 10.32
N THR A 207 -8.07 10.33 10.38
CA THR A 207 -9.18 9.49 10.85
C THR A 207 -8.72 8.45 11.87
N ASN A 208 -9.62 8.12 12.79
CA ASN A 208 -9.45 7.04 13.77
C ASN A 208 -10.35 5.83 13.45
N LEU A 209 -10.84 5.74 12.21
CA LEU A 209 -11.83 4.73 11.80
C LEU A 209 -11.35 3.29 12.03
N PHE A 210 -10.05 3.05 11.89
CA PHE A 210 -9.45 1.72 11.97
C PHE A 210 -8.80 1.39 13.32
N LEU A 211 -8.94 2.26 14.32
CA LEU A 211 -8.51 1.91 15.66
C LEU A 211 -9.26 0.65 16.14
N PRO A 212 -8.54 -0.33 16.72
CA PRO A 212 -9.17 -1.52 17.28
C PRO A 212 -10.18 -1.15 18.33
N ASN A 213 -11.37 -1.70 18.26
CA ASN A 213 -12.42 -1.50 19.28
C ASN A 213 -12.59 -2.83 20.03
N SER A 214 -12.41 -2.78 21.34
CA SER A 214 -12.51 -3.92 22.26
C SER A 214 -13.87 -4.62 22.28
N SER A 215 -14.92 -3.97 21.75
CA SER A 215 -16.29 -4.51 21.74
C SER A 215 -16.64 -5.36 20.50
N LYS A 216 -15.77 -5.44 19.49
CA LYS A 216 -16.00 -6.19 18.25
C LYS A 216 -15.04 -7.38 18.13
N LYS A 217 -15.47 -8.41 17.37
CA LYS A 217 -14.61 -9.55 17.03
C LYS A 217 -13.30 -9.05 16.46
N GLU A 218 -12.21 -9.56 16.99
CA GLU A 218 -10.87 -9.15 16.57
C GLU A 218 -10.58 -9.66 15.16
N VAL A 219 -10.11 -8.75 14.29
CA VAL A 219 -9.70 -9.06 12.92
C VAL A 219 -8.33 -9.73 12.95
N ASP A 220 -8.17 -10.86 12.24
CA ASP A 220 -6.90 -11.56 12.14
C ASP A 220 -5.95 -10.88 11.14
N MET A 221 -4.67 -10.77 11.51
CA MET A 221 -3.63 -10.27 10.63
C MET A 221 -3.27 -11.33 9.56
N SER A 222 -2.84 -10.88 8.39
CA SER A 222 -2.20 -11.74 7.40
C SER A 222 -0.76 -11.99 7.77
N THR A 223 -0.33 -13.24 7.63
CA THR A 223 1.04 -13.71 7.86
C THR A 223 1.48 -14.53 6.66
N ASP A 224 2.76 -14.83 6.56
CA ASP A 224 3.28 -15.68 5.48
C ASP A 224 2.67 -17.09 5.50
N ASP A 225 2.35 -17.60 6.69
CA ASP A 225 1.63 -18.88 6.85
C ASP A 225 0.13 -18.76 6.57
N TRP A 226 -0.41 -17.55 6.56
CA TRP A 226 -1.82 -17.27 6.29
C TRP A 226 -1.97 -15.99 5.44
N PRO A 227 -1.59 -16.01 4.17
CA PRO A 227 -1.56 -14.83 3.30
C PRO A 227 -2.93 -14.49 2.70
N PHE A 228 -4.02 -14.73 3.44
CA PHE A 228 -5.39 -14.43 3.00
C PHE A 228 -5.78 -13.01 3.42
N PHE A 229 -5.17 -12.03 2.75
CA PHE A 229 -5.34 -10.62 3.07
C PHE A 229 -6.82 -10.17 3.03
N TYR A 230 -7.59 -10.66 2.06
CA TYR A 230 -9.00 -10.30 1.86
C TYR A 230 -9.98 -11.03 2.79
N MET A 231 -9.52 -11.97 3.60
CA MET A 231 -10.32 -12.66 4.61
C MET A 231 -10.14 -11.98 5.97
N SER A 232 -11.24 -11.52 6.59
CA SER A 232 -11.19 -10.82 7.88
C SER A 232 -10.78 -11.73 9.04
N TYR A 233 -11.04 -13.03 8.93
CA TYR A 233 -10.82 -14.01 9.99
C TYR A 233 -10.19 -15.28 9.43
N ARG A 234 -9.40 -15.98 10.25
CA ARG A 234 -8.85 -17.31 9.94
C ARG A 234 -9.93 -18.37 10.09
N ILE A 235 -10.80 -18.47 9.10
CA ILE A 235 -11.87 -19.47 9.03
C ILE A 235 -11.82 -20.19 7.69
N TYR A 236 -12.09 -21.48 7.70
CA TYR A 236 -12.30 -22.21 6.46
C TYR A 236 -13.76 -22.01 6.02
N PRO A 237 -14.02 -21.66 4.74
CA PRO A 237 -15.39 -21.54 4.24
C PRO A 237 -16.14 -22.87 4.44
N LEU A 238 -17.35 -22.79 5.00
CA LEU A 238 -18.17 -23.97 5.28
C LEU A 238 -18.38 -24.83 4.03
N SER A 239 -18.51 -24.21 2.86
CA SER A 239 -18.64 -24.90 1.57
C SER A 239 -17.46 -25.82 1.26
N TYR A 240 -16.23 -25.40 1.58
CA TYR A 240 -15.05 -26.27 1.40
C TYR A 240 -15.03 -27.41 2.39
N MET A 241 -15.41 -27.17 3.63
CA MET A 241 -15.52 -28.23 4.65
C MET A 241 -16.53 -29.27 4.24
N LEU A 242 -17.72 -28.86 3.78
CA LEU A 242 -18.76 -29.75 3.28
C LEU A 242 -18.30 -30.55 2.04
N LEU A 243 -17.61 -29.89 1.10
CA LEU A 243 -17.05 -30.56 -0.07
C LEU A 243 -16.00 -31.59 0.31
N LEU A 244 -15.09 -31.26 1.21
CA LEU A 244 -14.09 -32.20 1.72
C LEU A 244 -14.75 -33.40 2.43
N CYS A 245 -15.74 -33.16 3.29
CA CYS A 245 -16.50 -34.22 3.92
C CYS A 245 -17.20 -35.10 2.88
N PHE A 246 -17.80 -34.52 1.85
CA PHE A 246 -18.43 -35.26 0.77
C PHE A 246 -17.44 -36.14 0.01
N ILE A 247 -16.29 -35.56 -0.42
CA ILE A 247 -15.23 -36.32 -1.10
C ILE A 247 -14.74 -37.47 -0.22
N PHE A 248 -14.53 -37.21 1.08
CA PHE A 248 -14.09 -38.22 2.04
C PHE A 248 -15.09 -39.36 2.14
N ILE A 249 -16.39 -39.08 2.28
CA ILE A 249 -17.43 -40.08 2.34
C ILE A 249 -17.46 -40.94 1.05
N VAL A 250 -17.39 -40.29 -0.13
CA VAL A 250 -17.42 -40.98 -1.43
C VAL A 250 -16.19 -41.87 -1.64
N SER A 251 -15.04 -41.50 -1.08
CA SER A 251 -13.80 -42.28 -1.20
C SER A 251 -13.80 -43.57 -0.36
N PHE A 252 -14.75 -43.74 0.56
CA PHE A 252 -14.91 -44.95 1.41
C PHE A 252 -16.08 -45.87 0.97
N ILE A 253 -16.79 -45.48 -0.09
CA ILE A 253 -17.82 -46.31 -0.73
C ILE A 253 -17.25 -46.97 -2.00
#